data_f4d48e26b4a6762e58d7c4b438c3d188
#
_entry.id   f4d48e26b4a6762e58d7c4b438c3d188
#
_cell.length_a   1.000
_cell.length_b   1.000
_cell.length_c   1.000
_cell.angle_alpha   90.00
_cell.angle_beta   90.00
_cell.angle_gamma   90.00
#
_symmetry.space_group_name_H-M   'P 1'
#
loop_
_entity.id
_entity.type
_entity.pdbx_description
1 polymer ?
#
loop_
_entity_poly.entity_id
_entity_poly.type
_entity_poly.pdbx_seq_one_letter_code
_entity_poly.pdbx_strand_id
1 'polypeptide(L)'
;AQAYIDGEKALTGKVFEGKGKEKQLEAIITQKWMAIFPNGNEGWAEFRRTDYPALANQLTNNSGGDVPMGKNIKRILYPFSENNNTYFTSHPELQKVNTQGTRLWWDVADTNDADGHRLQPNNFR
;
A
#
# COMPACT_ATOMS: atom_id res chain seq x y z
N ALA A 1 23.55 20.29 -13.16
CA ALA A 1 23.77 18.91 -12.74
C ALA A 1 24.28 18.86 -11.30
N GLN A 2 25.35 19.61 -10.93
CA GLN A 2 25.93 19.56 -9.58
C GLN A 2 24.93 19.99 -8.49
N ALA A 3 24.18 21.08 -8.70
CA ALA A 3 23.16 21.54 -7.74
C ALA A 3 22.05 20.50 -7.49
N TYR A 4 21.71 19.70 -8.50
CA TYR A 4 20.78 18.58 -8.35
C TYR A 4 21.38 17.46 -7.48
N ILE A 5 22.63 17.09 -7.77
CA ILE A 5 23.36 16.05 -7.00
C ILE A 5 23.53 16.47 -5.54
N ASP A 6 23.84 17.72 -5.29
CA ASP A 6 23.98 18.26 -3.93
C ASP A 6 22.62 18.33 -3.21
N GLY A 7 21.55 18.63 -3.93
CA GLY A 7 20.19 18.57 -3.42
C GLY A 7 19.78 17.14 -3.06
N GLU A 8 20.08 16.17 -3.90
CA GLU A 8 19.83 14.75 -3.64
C GLU A 8 20.66 14.24 -2.45
N LYS A 9 21.94 14.61 -2.34
CA LYS A 9 22.78 14.29 -1.18
C LYS A 9 22.23 14.93 0.10
N ALA A 10 21.73 16.15 0.02
CA ALA A 10 21.12 16.83 1.17
C ALA A 10 19.79 16.16 1.59
N LEU A 11 19.00 15.70 0.64
CA LEU A 11 17.75 14.98 0.90
C LEU A 11 18.01 13.54 1.38
N THR A 12 18.86 12.79 0.68
CA THR A 12 19.11 11.38 0.98
C THR A 12 20.06 11.21 2.16
N GLY A 13 21.14 11.99 2.26
CA GLY A 13 22.10 11.93 3.36
C GLY A 13 21.46 12.28 4.71
N LYS A 14 20.73 13.40 4.78
CA LYS A 14 20.04 13.79 6.01
C LYS A 14 18.89 12.87 6.40
N VAL A 15 18.28 12.19 5.44
CA VAL A 15 17.19 11.25 5.68
C VAL A 15 17.71 9.84 5.97
N PHE A 16 18.88 9.48 5.49
CA PHE A 16 19.44 8.13 5.56
C PHE A 16 20.38 7.94 6.76
N GLU A 17 21.26 8.93 7.01
CA GLU A 17 22.23 8.84 8.10
C GLU A 17 21.60 9.11 9.48
N GLY A 18 21.79 8.20 10.41
CA GLY A 18 21.36 8.36 11.82
C GLY A 18 19.88 8.15 12.07
N LYS A 19 19.09 7.69 11.10
CA LYS A 19 17.68 7.37 11.30
C LYS A 19 17.44 5.87 11.27
N GLY A 20 16.49 5.40 12.10
CA GLY A 20 16.11 3.99 12.17
C GLY A 20 15.68 3.42 10.82
N LYS A 21 15.77 2.10 10.68
CA LYS A 21 15.51 1.35 9.45
C LYS A 21 14.16 1.70 8.79
N GLU A 22 13.15 2.03 9.58
CA GLU A 22 11.83 2.41 9.07
C GLU A 22 11.87 3.72 8.26
N LYS A 23 12.59 4.73 8.74
CA LYS A 23 12.77 5.99 8.01
C LYS A 23 13.66 5.85 6.77
N GLN A 24 14.58 4.93 6.81
CA GLN A 24 15.38 4.56 5.64
C GLN A 24 14.51 3.89 4.58
N LEU A 25 13.65 2.96 4.99
CA LEU A 25 12.69 2.31 4.11
C LEU A 25 11.72 3.33 3.46
N GLU A 26 11.14 4.22 4.27
CA GLU A 26 10.28 5.30 3.77
C GLU A 26 10.97 6.13 2.68
N ALA A 27 12.24 6.51 2.91
CA ALA A 27 13.01 7.29 1.95
C ALA A 27 13.24 6.52 0.63
N ILE A 28 13.65 5.26 0.72
CA ILE A 28 13.89 4.40 -0.45
C ILE A 28 12.60 4.22 -1.26
N ILE A 29 11.51 3.85 -0.59
CA ILE A 29 10.25 3.59 -1.28
C ILE A 29 9.66 4.86 -1.89
N THR A 30 9.82 6.01 -1.22
CA THR A 30 9.37 7.29 -1.77
C THR A 30 10.14 7.63 -3.07
N GLN A 31 11.44 7.42 -3.11
CA GLN A 31 12.24 7.61 -4.33
C GLN A 31 11.87 6.60 -5.41
N LYS A 32 11.71 5.33 -5.05
CA LYS A 32 11.25 4.29 -5.96
C LYS A 32 9.88 4.67 -6.57
N TRP A 33 8.93 5.10 -5.73
CA TRP A 33 7.58 5.47 -6.16
C TRP A 33 7.58 6.58 -7.23
N MET A 34 8.45 7.56 -7.08
CA MET A 34 8.64 8.59 -8.11
C MET A 34 9.29 8.04 -9.38
N ALA A 35 10.29 7.17 -9.22
CA ALA A 35 11.06 6.64 -10.35
C ALA A 35 10.27 5.67 -11.24
N ILE A 36 9.28 4.95 -10.68
CA ILE A 36 8.46 4.00 -11.44
C ILE A 36 7.31 4.66 -12.21
N PHE A 37 7.13 5.99 -12.10
CA PHE A 37 6.14 6.70 -12.91
C PHE A 37 6.41 6.50 -14.41
N PRO A 38 5.40 6.19 -15.26
CA PRO A 38 3.97 6.15 -14.97
C PRO A 38 3.37 4.75 -14.67
N ASN A 39 4.17 3.80 -14.16
CA ASN A 39 3.68 2.45 -13.87
C ASN A 39 2.85 2.43 -12.57
N GLY A 40 1.57 2.75 -12.67
CA GLY A 40 0.67 2.82 -11.53
C GLY A 40 0.45 1.48 -10.82
N ASN A 41 0.51 0.36 -11.53
CA ASN A 41 0.33 -0.98 -10.94
C ASN A 41 1.48 -1.32 -9.99
N GLU A 42 2.71 -1.03 -10.38
CA GLU A 42 3.89 -1.21 -9.53
C GLU A 42 3.84 -0.25 -8.33
N GLY A 43 3.47 1.02 -8.56
CA GLY A 43 3.31 2.01 -7.52
C GLY A 43 2.28 1.57 -6.47
N TRP A 44 1.14 1.08 -6.91
CA TRP A 44 0.10 0.55 -6.01
C TRP A 44 0.57 -0.70 -5.26
N ALA A 45 1.30 -1.60 -5.91
CA ALA A 45 1.85 -2.80 -5.26
C ALA A 45 2.85 -2.43 -4.16
N GLU A 46 3.77 -1.49 -4.42
CA GLU A 46 4.73 -1.00 -3.42
C GLU A 46 4.04 -0.29 -2.26
N PHE A 47 3.06 0.56 -2.55
CA PHE A 47 2.28 1.23 -1.51
C PHE A 47 1.56 0.23 -0.60
N ARG A 48 0.91 -0.78 -1.18
CA ARG A 48 0.24 -1.84 -0.41
C ARG A 48 1.21 -2.65 0.44
N ARG A 49 2.42 -2.85 -0.03
CA ARG A 49 3.44 -3.65 0.66
C ARG A 49 4.07 -2.90 1.83
N THR A 50 4.21 -1.58 1.71
CA THR A 50 5.05 -0.79 2.62
C THR A 50 4.34 0.34 3.34
N ASP A 51 3.13 0.73 2.93
CA ASP A 51 2.43 1.97 3.30
C ASP A 51 3.18 3.26 2.89
N TYR A 52 4.22 3.15 2.08
CA TYR A 52 4.97 4.30 1.61
C TYR A 52 4.81 4.53 0.11
N PRO A 53 4.86 5.78 -0.33
CA PRO A 53 4.96 7.01 0.46
C PRO A 53 3.70 7.27 1.30
N ALA A 54 3.81 8.12 2.32
CA ALA A 54 2.67 8.54 3.13
C ALA A 54 1.73 9.43 2.32
N LEU A 55 0.84 8.82 1.54
CA LEU A 55 -0.14 9.52 0.70
C LEU A 55 -1.28 10.08 1.55
N ALA A 56 -1.84 11.20 1.11
CA ALA A 56 -3.03 11.77 1.75
C ALA A 56 -4.23 10.83 1.58
N ASN A 57 -5.03 10.71 2.63
CA ASN A 57 -6.28 9.97 2.55
C ASN A 57 -7.26 10.63 1.59
N GLN A 58 -8.11 9.82 0.97
CA GLN A 58 -9.17 10.31 0.11
C GLN A 58 -10.14 11.20 0.90
N LEU A 59 -10.41 12.41 0.38
CA LEU A 59 -11.39 13.31 0.96
C LEU A 59 -12.83 12.91 0.64
N THR A 60 -13.05 12.25 -0.48
CA THR A 60 -14.37 11.79 -0.93
C THR A 60 -14.30 10.32 -1.30
N ASN A 61 -15.24 9.56 -0.80
CA ASN A 61 -15.33 8.12 -1.07
C ASN A 61 -16.68 7.81 -1.73
N ASN A 62 -16.62 7.52 -3.01
CA ASN A 62 -17.80 7.18 -3.84
C ASN A 62 -17.90 5.65 -4.09
N SER A 63 -17.28 4.82 -3.26
CA SER A 63 -17.28 3.36 -3.43
C SER A 63 -18.61 2.68 -3.09
N GLY A 64 -19.62 3.44 -2.61
CA GLY A 64 -20.90 2.84 -2.19
C GLY A 64 -20.79 1.93 -0.96
N GLY A 65 -19.71 2.03 -0.20
CA GLY A 65 -19.48 1.19 0.99
C GLY A 65 -18.46 0.06 0.75
N ASP A 66 -18.00 -0.14 -0.47
CA ASP A 66 -16.99 -1.15 -0.82
C ASP A 66 -15.65 -0.91 -0.11
N VAL A 67 -15.30 0.34 0.07
CA VAL A 67 -14.09 0.76 0.81
C VAL A 67 -14.54 1.61 2.00
N PRO A 68 -14.11 1.32 3.23
CA PRO A 68 -14.39 2.16 4.38
C PRO A 68 -13.84 3.58 4.20
N MET A 69 -14.53 4.58 4.75
CA MET A 69 -14.07 5.97 4.71
C MET A 69 -12.66 6.12 5.28
N GLY A 70 -11.82 6.87 4.60
CA GLY A 70 -10.42 7.11 5.00
C GLY A 70 -9.48 5.91 4.78
N LYS A 71 -9.94 4.87 4.07
CA LYS A 71 -9.13 3.72 3.69
C LYS A 71 -8.91 3.67 2.19
N ASN A 72 -7.85 3.03 1.77
CA ASN A 72 -7.50 2.81 0.37
C ASN A 72 -8.00 1.44 -0.13
N ILE A 73 -8.08 1.31 -1.46
CA ILE A 73 -8.41 0.06 -2.13
C ILE A 73 -7.36 -1.00 -1.79
N LYS A 74 -7.78 -2.13 -1.23
CA LYS A 74 -6.91 -3.21 -0.77
C LYS A 74 -6.76 -4.33 -1.79
N ARG A 75 -7.76 -4.51 -2.63
CA ARG A 75 -7.77 -5.57 -3.65
C ARG A 75 -8.63 -5.16 -4.85
N ILE A 76 -8.39 -5.84 -5.95
CA ILE A 76 -9.30 -5.81 -7.10
C ILE A 76 -10.42 -6.80 -6.85
N LEU A 77 -11.64 -6.46 -7.23
CA LEU A 77 -12.79 -7.38 -7.17
C LEU A 77 -12.57 -8.59 -8.09
N TYR A 78 -13.16 -9.70 -7.74
CA TYR A 78 -13.27 -10.80 -8.68
C TYR A 78 -14.05 -10.35 -9.92
N PRO A 79 -13.67 -10.83 -11.11
CA PRO A 79 -14.39 -10.49 -12.32
C PRO A 79 -15.84 -10.97 -12.26
N PHE A 80 -16.73 -10.26 -12.93
CA PHE A 80 -18.16 -10.59 -12.95
C PHE A 80 -18.44 -12.00 -13.47
N SER A 81 -17.55 -12.56 -14.32
CA SER A 81 -17.62 -13.93 -14.81
C SER A 81 -17.61 -14.99 -13.68
N GLU A 82 -17.05 -14.67 -12.51
CA GLU A 82 -17.05 -15.59 -11.36
C GLU A 82 -18.45 -15.86 -10.81
N ASN A 83 -19.43 -15.00 -11.11
CA ASN A 83 -20.84 -15.27 -10.77
C ASN A 83 -21.40 -16.52 -11.48
N ASN A 84 -20.76 -16.97 -12.56
CA ASN A 84 -21.10 -18.21 -13.25
C ASN A 84 -20.27 -19.40 -12.75
N ASN A 85 -19.34 -19.20 -11.86
CA ASN A 85 -18.53 -20.25 -11.26
C ASN A 85 -19.31 -20.93 -10.13
N THR A 86 -19.58 -22.21 -10.29
CA THR A 86 -20.37 -23.00 -9.33
C THR A 86 -19.71 -23.00 -7.94
N TYR A 87 -18.38 -23.07 -7.86
CA TYR A 87 -17.67 -23.00 -6.59
C TYR A 87 -17.91 -21.65 -5.91
N PHE A 88 -17.74 -20.55 -6.64
CA PHE A 88 -17.93 -19.20 -6.10
C PHE A 88 -19.37 -18.97 -5.65
N THR A 89 -20.36 -19.43 -6.43
CA THR A 89 -21.79 -19.27 -6.11
C THR A 89 -22.26 -20.16 -4.98
N SER A 90 -21.63 -21.31 -4.77
CA SER A 90 -21.95 -22.22 -3.66
C SER A 90 -21.29 -21.82 -2.32
N HIS A 91 -20.41 -20.81 -2.32
CA HIS A 91 -19.69 -20.33 -1.15
C HIS A 91 -20.03 -18.84 -0.85
N PRO A 92 -21.15 -18.56 -0.18
CA PRO A 92 -21.59 -17.18 0.08
C PRO A 92 -20.58 -16.33 0.85
N GLU A 93 -19.71 -16.97 1.64
CA GLU A 93 -18.62 -16.32 2.35
C GLU A 93 -17.61 -15.64 1.41
N LEU A 94 -17.37 -16.21 0.23
CA LEU A 94 -16.49 -15.62 -0.79
C LEU A 94 -17.13 -14.37 -1.41
N GLN A 95 -18.45 -14.39 -1.59
CA GLN A 95 -19.17 -13.25 -2.14
C GLN A 95 -19.21 -12.08 -1.15
N LYS A 96 -19.42 -12.37 0.15
CA LYS A 96 -19.43 -11.35 1.21
C LYS A 96 -18.12 -10.60 1.34
N VAL A 97 -17.00 -11.26 1.09
CA VAL A 97 -15.67 -10.65 1.18
C VAL A 97 -15.19 -10.08 -0.16
N ASN A 98 -16.01 -10.14 -1.21
CA ASN A 98 -15.64 -9.59 -2.51
C ASN A 98 -15.90 -8.08 -2.56
N THR A 99 -15.23 -7.34 -1.70
CA THR A 99 -15.22 -5.87 -1.70
C THR A 99 -13.79 -5.36 -1.86
N GLN A 100 -13.64 -4.16 -2.40
CA GLN A 100 -12.32 -3.55 -2.60
C GLN A 100 -11.61 -3.22 -1.27
N GLY A 101 -12.37 -3.08 -0.19
CA GLY A 101 -11.85 -2.82 1.15
C GLY A 101 -11.45 -4.08 1.93
N THR A 102 -11.76 -5.29 1.43
CA THR A 102 -11.40 -6.54 2.10
C THR A 102 -9.90 -6.77 2.08
N ARG A 103 -9.34 -7.07 3.26
CA ARG A 103 -7.92 -7.42 3.39
C ARG A 103 -7.61 -8.75 2.74
N LEU A 104 -6.44 -8.85 2.16
CA LEU A 104 -5.88 -10.12 1.73
C LEU A 104 -5.31 -10.88 2.93
N TRP A 105 -5.11 -12.18 2.78
CA TRP A 105 -4.63 -13.06 3.86
C TRP A 105 -3.30 -12.64 4.48
N TRP A 106 -2.46 -11.95 3.73
CA TRP A 106 -1.16 -11.42 4.18
C TRP A 106 -1.25 -10.01 4.77
N ASP A 107 -2.34 -9.28 4.54
CA ASP A 107 -2.59 -7.94 5.06
C ASP A 107 -3.23 -8.06 6.45
N VAL A 108 -2.43 -8.44 7.42
CA VAL A 108 -2.82 -8.59 8.84
C VAL A 108 -2.56 -7.30 9.62
N ALA A 109 -2.95 -7.29 10.89
CA ALA A 109 -2.65 -6.18 11.79
C ALA A 109 -1.14 -5.95 11.86
N ASP A 110 -0.75 -4.69 11.98
CA ASP A 110 0.64 -4.30 12.10
C ASP A 110 1.26 -4.94 13.35
N THR A 111 2.29 -5.75 13.13
CA THR A 111 3.07 -6.37 14.18
C THR A 111 4.53 -5.99 13.98
N ASN A 112 5.18 -5.62 15.06
CA ASN A 112 6.60 -5.33 15.06
C ASN A 112 7.37 -6.54 15.59
N ASP A 113 8.59 -6.74 15.08
CA ASP A 113 9.54 -7.66 15.69
C ASP A 113 10.11 -7.08 17.01
N ALA A 114 10.97 -7.84 17.67
CA ALA A 114 11.60 -7.42 18.92
C ALA A 114 12.44 -6.13 18.79
N ASP A 115 12.91 -5.82 17.59
CA ASP A 115 13.69 -4.64 17.28
C ASP A 115 12.82 -3.45 16.83
N GLY A 116 11.50 -3.60 16.84
CA GLY A 116 10.54 -2.57 16.42
C GLY A 116 10.39 -2.44 14.91
N HIS A 117 10.89 -3.40 14.12
CA HIS A 117 10.67 -3.41 12.68
C HIS A 117 9.28 -3.94 12.38
N ARG A 118 8.67 -3.34 11.39
CA ARG A 118 7.36 -3.75 10.92
C ARG A 118 7.45 -5.10 10.20
N LEU A 119 6.75 -6.10 10.72
CA LEU A 119 6.68 -7.43 10.11
C LEU A 119 5.66 -7.49 8.96
N GLN A 120 4.62 -6.68 9.06
CA GLN A 120 3.57 -6.60 8.06
C GLN A 120 3.28 -5.13 7.74
N PRO A 121 2.87 -4.79 6.52
CA PRO A 121 2.44 -3.44 6.21
C PRO A 121 1.24 -3.07 7.06
N ASN A 122 1.23 -1.83 7.52
CA ASN A 122 0.03 -1.26 8.14
C ASN A 122 -1.11 -1.28 7.14
N ASN A 123 -2.27 -1.26 7.69
CA ASN A 123 -3.44 -1.06 6.86
C ASN A 123 -3.33 0.25 6.16
N PHE A 124 -3.25 0.27 4.87
CA PHE A 124 -3.40 1.49 4.11
C PHE A 124 -4.19 2.52 4.90
N ARG A 125 -3.48 3.56 5.29
CA ARG A 125 -4.08 4.67 6.01
C ARG A 125 -5.22 5.23 5.23
#